data_13a523eb422263bdd74ca36d731dec28
#
_entry.id   13a523eb422263bdd74ca36d731dec28
#
_cell.length_a   1.000
_cell.length_b   1.000
_cell.length_c   1.000
_cell.angle_alpha   90.00
_cell.angle_beta   90.00
_cell.angle_gamma   90.00
#
_symmetry.space_group_name_H-M   'P 1'
#
loop_
_entity.id
_entity.type
_entity.pdbx_description
1 polymer ?
#
loop_
_entity_poly.entity_id
_entity_poly.type
_entity_poly.pdbx_seq_one_letter_code
_entity_poly.pdbx_strand_id
1 'polypeptide(L)'
;MRSTISEITRARATNPKAFRQALLNRKRRAVLAPDGRLFLIAADHPARGAHRVGDDPYAMANRVDLLERLLIGLPHCDGVLASADILEDLAYLGALDNKVVIGTTNRGGVIGAEWELDDRMTAYDAKHIEELGLDGGKALLRIALNDAGSARTIEACAQLVTELNDRKLMALIEPLPYHVVVDAMGAKKAQLLKDENLLLAVTAVGSGLGSSSGYTWLKLPAWSNVPLMAQATTLPILLLGGEVITSLEDSLELWSNSLHIPERPLQGLVIGRSLLYPRVEGGKSSVADVEIAIKKTAAIMRR
;
A
#
# COMPACT_ATOMS: atom_id res chain seq x y z
N MET A 1 20.87 -21.89 4.69
CA MET A 1 21.48 -20.95 3.71
C MET A 1 20.34 -20.11 3.18
N ARG A 2 20.39 -18.77 3.25
CA ARG A 2 19.32 -17.92 2.69
C ARG A 2 19.44 -17.94 1.16
N SER A 3 18.31 -18.14 0.46
CA SER A 3 18.25 -18.03 -1.00
C SER A 3 18.62 -16.63 -1.47
N THR A 4 19.17 -16.51 -2.65
CA THR A 4 19.55 -15.24 -3.27
C THR A 4 18.55 -14.82 -4.33
N ILE A 5 18.50 -13.54 -4.68
CA ILE A 5 17.59 -13.04 -5.73
C ILE A 5 17.84 -13.73 -7.06
N SER A 6 19.09 -14.02 -7.40
CA SER A 6 19.45 -14.71 -8.65
C SER A 6 18.90 -16.13 -8.77
N GLU A 7 18.54 -16.75 -7.64
CA GLU A 7 18.01 -18.12 -7.60
C GLU A 7 16.48 -18.18 -7.80
N ILE A 8 15.76 -17.06 -7.64
CA ILE A 8 14.29 -17.01 -7.65
C ILE A 8 13.73 -17.58 -8.96
N THR A 9 14.18 -17.10 -10.12
CA THR A 9 13.66 -17.53 -11.42
C THR A 9 13.84 -19.04 -11.62
N ARG A 10 15.01 -19.56 -11.25
CA ARG A 10 15.26 -21.00 -11.32
C ARG A 10 14.37 -21.78 -10.36
N ALA A 11 14.22 -21.31 -9.13
CA ALA A 11 13.37 -21.95 -8.13
C ALA A 11 11.90 -21.97 -8.55
N ARG A 12 11.38 -20.87 -9.13
CA ARG A 12 10.01 -20.83 -9.67
C ARG A 12 9.80 -21.87 -10.77
N ALA A 13 10.79 -22.08 -11.62
CA ALA A 13 10.71 -23.06 -12.70
C ALA A 13 10.84 -24.51 -12.22
N THR A 14 11.66 -24.78 -11.20
CA THR A 14 12.01 -26.16 -10.79
C THR A 14 11.33 -26.62 -9.50
N ASN A 15 10.96 -25.69 -8.59
CA ASN A 15 10.30 -25.97 -7.32
C ASN A 15 9.28 -24.88 -6.92
N PRO A 16 8.21 -24.68 -7.71
CA PRO A 16 7.23 -23.60 -7.46
C PRO A 16 6.53 -23.69 -6.09
N LYS A 17 6.42 -24.90 -5.53
CA LYS A 17 5.79 -25.11 -4.21
C LYS A 17 6.56 -24.43 -3.07
N ALA A 18 7.86 -24.18 -3.24
CA ALA A 18 8.69 -23.55 -2.21
C ALA A 18 8.22 -22.13 -1.84
N PHE A 19 7.66 -21.40 -2.79
CA PHE A 19 7.17 -20.02 -2.57
C PHE A 19 5.95 -19.98 -1.64
N ARG A 20 4.92 -20.79 -1.96
CA ARG A 20 3.75 -20.92 -1.07
C ARG A 20 4.15 -21.45 0.30
N GLN A 21 5.02 -22.46 0.36
CA GLN A 21 5.48 -23.02 1.62
C GLN A 21 6.26 -22.03 2.46
N ALA A 22 7.04 -21.13 1.84
CA ALA A 22 7.76 -20.08 2.55
C ALA A 22 6.79 -19.08 3.22
N LEU A 23 5.70 -18.69 2.54
CA LEU A 23 4.65 -17.85 3.15
C LEU A 23 4.00 -18.55 4.36
N LEU A 24 3.64 -19.83 4.21
CA LEU A 24 3.00 -20.61 5.27
C LEU A 24 3.90 -20.82 6.50
N ASN A 25 5.19 -20.98 6.28
CA ASN A 25 6.17 -21.27 7.34
C ASN A 25 6.71 -20.01 8.04
N ARG A 26 6.37 -18.79 7.56
CA ARG A 26 6.86 -17.56 8.16
C ARG A 26 6.42 -17.43 9.62
N LYS A 27 7.26 -16.87 10.46
CA LYS A 27 6.88 -16.50 11.82
C LYS A 27 6.01 -15.24 11.77
N ARG A 28 4.79 -15.35 12.28
CA ARG A 28 3.84 -14.22 12.38
C ARG A 28 4.10 -13.39 13.63
N ARG A 29 3.60 -12.17 13.64
CA ARG A 29 3.58 -11.27 14.81
C ARG A 29 2.21 -10.63 14.97
N ALA A 30 1.98 -9.95 16.08
CA ALA A 30 0.82 -9.08 16.24
C ALA A 30 0.87 -7.93 15.20
N VAL A 31 -0.30 -7.49 14.72
CA VAL A 31 -0.40 -6.41 13.72
C VAL A 31 0.20 -5.12 14.25
N LEU A 32 -0.22 -4.69 15.44
CA LEU A 32 0.34 -3.50 16.06
C LEU A 32 1.64 -3.82 16.81
N ALA A 33 2.57 -2.88 16.76
CA ALA A 33 3.71 -2.87 17.65
C ALA A 33 3.27 -2.54 19.09
N PRO A 34 4.12 -2.73 20.11
CA PRO A 34 3.78 -2.45 21.51
C PRO A 34 3.36 -1.01 21.79
N ASP A 35 3.77 -0.05 20.95
CA ASP A 35 3.37 1.36 21.00
C ASP A 35 2.01 1.65 20.37
N GLY A 36 1.28 0.63 19.91
CA GLY A 36 0.00 0.77 19.23
C GLY A 36 0.10 1.24 17.76
N ARG A 37 1.30 1.28 17.17
CA ARG A 37 1.54 1.79 15.83
C ARG A 37 1.90 0.69 14.83
N LEU A 38 1.74 1.02 13.54
CA LEU A 38 2.05 0.12 12.42
C LEU A 38 2.76 0.90 11.30
N PHE A 39 3.97 0.45 10.93
CA PHE A 39 4.74 0.99 9.82
C PHE A 39 4.95 -0.05 8.73
N LEU A 40 4.31 0.14 7.58
CA LEU A 40 4.41 -0.75 6.43
C LEU A 40 5.10 -0.08 5.25
N ILE A 41 5.87 -0.87 4.49
CA ILE A 41 6.37 -0.47 3.17
C ILE A 41 5.39 -1.00 2.11
N ALA A 42 4.98 -0.15 1.15
CA ALA A 42 4.09 -0.53 0.06
C ALA A 42 4.84 -0.73 -1.26
N ALA A 43 4.72 -1.92 -1.84
CA ALA A 43 5.35 -2.31 -3.10
C ALA A 43 4.37 -2.93 -4.11
N ASP A 44 3.08 -2.62 -4.02
CA ASP A 44 2.03 -3.16 -4.90
C ASP A 44 1.83 -2.36 -6.21
N HIS A 45 2.56 -1.27 -6.41
CA HIS A 45 2.43 -0.36 -7.55
C HIS A 45 2.69 -1.02 -8.92
N PRO A 46 3.74 -1.86 -9.09
CA PRO A 46 4.03 -2.46 -10.40
C PRO A 46 2.88 -3.30 -10.96
N ALA A 47 2.08 -3.94 -10.10
CA ALA A 47 0.98 -4.82 -10.52
C ALA A 47 -0.16 -4.12 -11.28
N ARG A 48 -0.17 -2.77 -11.35
CA ARG A 48 -1.09 -2.00 -12.20
C ARG A 48 -0.36 -1.08 -13.20
N GLY A 49 0.92 -1.34 -13.48
CA GLY A 49 1.73 -0.53 -14.40
C GLY A 49 2.24 0.78 -13.81
N ALA A 50 2.14 0.99 -12.49
CA ALA A 50 2.62 2.21 -11.83
C ALA A 50 4.12 2.13 -11.53
N HIS A 51 4.95 2.21 -12.57
CA HIS A 51 6.41 2.07 -12.46
C HIS A 51 7.14 3.39 -12.19
N ARG A 52 6.53 4.52 -12.53
CA ARG A 52 7.14 5.85 -12.43
C ARG A 52 7.39 6.27 -10.99
N VAL A 53 8.58 6.85 -10.76
CA VAL A 53 8.92 7.56 -9.53
C VAL A 53 9.63 8.86 -9.91
N GLY A 54 9.04 10.00 -9.61
CA GLY A 54 9.55 11.30 -10.08
C GLY A 54 9.71 11.30 -11.60
N ASP A 55 10.91 11.62 -12.07
CA ASP A 55 11.24 11.69 -13.50
C ASP A 55 11.64 10.33 -14.11
N ASP A 56 11.87 9.30 -13.30
CA ASP A 56 12.18 7.95 -13.80
C ASP A 56 10.90 7.16 -14.10
N PRO A 57 10.56 6.92 -15.40
CA PRO A 57 9.34 6.21 -15.77
C PRO A 57 9.37 4.72 -15.46
N TYR A 58 10.54 4.15 -15.17
CA TYR A 58 10.74 2.71 -15.00
C TYR A 58 11.37 2.32 -13.66
N ALA A 59 11.46 3.22 -12.71
CA ALA A 59 12.13 2.98 -11.42
C ALA A 59 11.68 1.66 -10.75
N MET A 60 10.37 1.41 -10.65
CA MET A 60 9.83 0.19 -10.05
C MET A 60 9.69 -0.99 -11.02
N ALA A 61 10.12 -0.85 -12.28
CA ALA A 61 10.04 -1.94 -13.27
C ALA A 61 11.18 -2.96 -13.10
N ASN A 62 12.33 -2.54 -12.54
CA ASN A 62 13.43 -3.44 -12.26
C ASN A 62 13.14 -4.24 -10.98
N ARG A 63 12.78 -5.51 -11.15
CA ARG A 63 12.42 -6.40 -10.03
C ARG A 63 13.58 -6.67 -9.08
N VAL A 64 14.79 -6.79 -9.57
CA VAL A 64 15.98 -7.04 -8.72
C VAL A 64 16.24 -5.83 -7.84
N ASP A 65 16.31 -4.63 -8.41
CA ASP A 65 16.47 -3.38 -7.67
C ASP A 65 15.36 -3.18 -6.63
N LEU A 66 14.10 -3.44 -6.99
CA LEU A 66 12.97 -3.33 -6.06
C LEU A 66 13.10 -4.31 -4.89
N LEU A 67 13.50 -5.56 -5.13
CA LEU A 67 13.70 -6.55 -4.08
C LEU A 67 14.87 -6.18 -3.17
N GLU A 68 15.99 -5.70 -3.72
CA GLU A 68 17.13 -5.22 -2.92
C GLU A 68 16.73 -4.08 -1.98
N ARG A 69 15.96 -3.11 -2.47
CA ARG A 69 15.43 -1.99 -1.68
C ARG A 69 14.47 -2.46 -0.59
N LEU A 70 13.62 -3.44 -0.88
CA LEU A 70 12.74 -4.05 0.12
C LEU A 70 13.52 -4.82 1.18
N LEU A 71 14.53 -5.61 0.78
CA LEU A 71 15.34 -6.39 1.70
C LEU A 71 16.13 -5.53 2.69
N ILE A 72 16.65 -4.38 2.26
CA ILE A 72 17.36 -3.46 3.15
C ILE A 72 16.40 -2.70 4.07
N GLY A 73 15.18 -2.40 3.59
CA GLY A 73 14.20 -1.63 4.33
C GLY A 73 13.41 -2.43 5.36
N LEU A 74 13.05 -3.67 5.04
CA LEU A 74 12.19 -4.52 5.87
C LEU A 74 12.68 -4.69 7.32
N PRO A 75 13.98 -4.81 7.64
CA PRO A 75 14.44 -4.89 9.04
C PRO A 75 14.02 -3.70 9.91
N HIS A 76 13.76 -2.54 9.32
CA HIS A 76 13.50 -1.28 10.02
C HIS A 76 12.01 -0.89 10.06
N CYS A 77 11.10 -1.72 9.56
CA CYS A 77 9.66 -1.51 9.58
C CYS A 77 8.89 -2.72 10.12
N ASP A 78 7.60 -2.55 10.36
CA ASP A 78 6.74 -3.61 10.92
C ASP A 78 6.30 -4.62 9.87
N GLY A 79 6.28 -4.25 8.59
CA GLY A 79 5.82 -5.17 7.55
C GLY A 79 5.76 -4.57 6.14
N VAL A 80 5.06 -5.28 5.27
CA VAL A 80 4.97 -4.98 3.85
C VAL A 80 3.55 -5.16 3.31
N LEU A 81 3.19 -4.28 2.38
CA LEU A 81 2.02 -4.40 1.51
C LEU A 81 2.49 -4.61 0.08
N ALA A 82 2.17 -5.75 -0.54
CA ALA A 82 2.58 -6.00 -1.93
C ALA A 82 1.65 -6.98 -2.66
N SER A 83 1.94 -7.20 -3.95
CA SER A 83 1.31 -8.22 -4.78
C SER A 83 1.87 -9.62 -4.47
N ALA A 84 1.16 -10.65 -4.91
CA ALA A 84 1.49 -12.04 -4.61
C ALA A 84 2.91 -12.42 -5.03
N ASP A 85 3.33 -12.02 -6.22
CA ASP A 85 4.65 -12.29 -6.76
C ASP A 85 5.79 -11.71 -5.91
N ILE A 86 5.61 -10.47 -5.39
CA ILE A 86 6.58 -9.83 -4.51
C ILE A 86 6.58 -10.45 -3.11
N LEU A 87 5.40 -10.73 -2.54
CA LEU A 87 5.31 -11.35 -1.22
C LEU A 87 5.93 -12.75 -1.20
N GLU A 88 5.69 -13.53 -2.26
CA GLU A 88 6.29 -14.85 -2.41
C GLU A 88 7.81 -14.78 -2.57
N ASP A 89 8.33 -13.84 -3.38
CA ASP A 89 9.77 -13.63 -3.53
C ASP A 89 10.43 -13.29 -2.17
N LEU A 90 9.82 -12.35 -1.42
CA LEU A 90 10.32 -11.95 -0.10
C LEU A 90 10.23 -13.09 0.93
N ALA A 91 9.18 -13.90 0.89
CA ALA A 91 9.04 -15.07 1.75
C ALA A 91 10.10 -16.13 1.44
N TYR A 92 10.32 -16.43 0.16
CA TYR A 92 11.35 -17.36 -0.30
C TYR A 92 12.76 -16.91 0.12
N LEU A 93 13.01 -15.60 0.13
CA LEU A 93 14.27 -15.00 0.62
C LEU A 93 14.36 -14.97 2.16
N GLY A 94 13.31 -15.38 2.88
CA GLY A 94 13.26 -15.39 4.35
C GLY A 94 13.14 -14.00 4.99
N ALA A 95 12.61 -13.01 4.25
CA ALA A 95 12.50 -11.62 4.70
C ALA A 95 11.22 -11.29 5.47
N LEU A 96 10.24 -12.21 5.52
CA LEU A 96 8.92 -11.95 6.10
C LEU A 96 8.72 -12.50 7.52
N ASP A 97 9.74 -13.09 8.15
CA ASP A 97 9.67 -13.51 9.55
C ASP A 97 9.48 -12.32 10.48
N ASN A 98 8.52 -12.42 11.40
CA ASN A 98 8.12 -11.36 12.33
C ASN A 98 7.70 -10.05 11.63
N LYS A 99 7.11 -10.16 10.43
CA LYS A 99 6.55 -9.03 9.67
C LYS A 99 5.04 -9.17 9.52
N VAL A 100 4.34 -8.03 9.55
CA VAL A 100 2.95 -7.93 9.11
C VAL A 100 2.94 -7.96 7.59
N VAL A 101 2.09 -8.81 7.02
CA VAL A 101 2.04 -9.03 5.56
C VAL A 101 0.63 -8.76 5.06
N ILE A 102 0.48 -7.71 4.26
CA ILE A 102 -0.80 -7.31 3.66
C ILE A 102 -0.76 -7.61 2.16
N GLY A 103 -1.72 -8.38 1.68
CA GLY A 103 -1.87 -8.69 0.26
C GLY A 103 -2.70 -7.63 -0.46
N THR A 104 -2.25 -7.16 -1.64
CA THR A 104 -3.12 -6.32 -2.48
C THR A 104 -4.20 -7.16 -3.15
N THR A 105 -5.43 -6.64 -3.28
CA THR A 105 -6.59 -7.40 -3.75
C THR A 105 -7.09 -6.97 -5.12
N ASN A 106 -7.03 -5.67 -5.44
CA ASN A 106 -7.52 -5.13 -6.70
C ASN A 106 -6.42 -4.38 -7.48
N ARG A 107 -5.97 -5.00 -8.58
CA ARG A 107 -4.99 -4.43 -9.52
C ARG A 107 -5.54 -4.39 -10.96
N GLY A 108 -6.88 -4.45 -11.14
CA GLY A 108 -7.53 -4.46 -12.44
C GLY A 108 -7.47 -3.13 -13.19
N GLY A 109 -7.51 -2.01 -12.48
CA GLY A 109 -7.40 -0.66 -13.05
C GLY A 109 -5.98 -0.30 -13.46
N VAL A 110 -5.56 -0.75 -14.65
CA VAL A 110 -4.21 -0.51 -15.19
C VAL A 110 -4.05 0.95 -15.60
N ILE A 111 -2.92 1.57 -15.23
CA ILE A 111 -2.62 2.97 -15.59
C ILE A 111 -2.63 3.17 -17.10
N GLY A 112 -3.35 4.19 -17.56
CA GLY A 112 -3.47 4.55 -18.97
C GLY A 112 -4.49 3.72 -19.76
N ALA A 113 -5.16 2.73 -19.14
CA ALA A 113 -6.22 1.98 -19.78
C ALA A 113 -7.54 2.79 -19.80
N GLU A 114 -8.39 2.53 -20.80
CA GLU A 114 -9.75 3.12 -20.86
C GLU A 114 -10.58 2.79 -19.62
N TRP A 115 -10.34 1.60 -19.04
CA TRP A 115 -10.96 1.11 -17.79
C TRP A 115 -10.11 1.39 -16.54
N GLU A 116 -9.28 2.40 -16.53
CA GLU A 116 -8.34 2.67 -15.43
C GLU A 116 -8.99 2.74 -14.05
N LEU A 117 -10.25 3.19 -13.93
CA LEU A 117 -10.98 3.27 -12.67
C LEU A 117 -11.82 2.02 -12.34
N ASP A 118 -11.86 1.00 -13.19
CA ASP A 118 -12.51 -0.28 -12.89
C ASP A 118 -11.55 -1.18 -12.08
N ASP A 119 -11.42 -0.89 -10.79
CA ASP A 119 -10.52 -1.57 -9.86
C ASP A 119 -11.12 -2.89 -9.35
N ARG A 120 -11.39 -3.83 -10.23
CA ARG A 120 -11.89 -5.17 -9.88
C ARG A 120 -10.90 -5.95 -9.03
N MET A 121 -11.42 -6.90 -8.23
CA MET A 121 -10.60 -7.84 -7.48
C MET A 121 -9.89 -8.78 -8.47
N THR A 122 -8.57 -8.67 -8.58
CA THR A 122 -7.74 -9.37 -9.58
C THR A 122 -6.48 -9.97 -8.98
N ALA A 123 -6.32 -9.88 -7.65
CA ALA A 123 -5.18 -10.42 -6.95
C ALA A 123 -5.66 -11.28 -5.76
N TYR A 124 -5.24 -11.03 -4.53
CA TYR A 124 -5.70 -11.81 -3.39
C TYR A 124 -7.20 -11.62 -3.12
N ASP A 125 -7.89 -12.69 -2.79
CA ASP A 125 -9.20 -12.70 -2.13
C ASP A 125 -9.07 -13.02 -0.64
N ALA A 126 -10.15 -12.84 0.11
CA ALA A 126 -10.15 -13.05 1.57
C ALA A 126 -9.83 -14.49 1.98
N LYS A 127 -10.27 -15.48 1.19
CA LYS A 127 -10.00 -16.90 1.42
C LYS A 127 -8.51 -17.21 1.31
N HIS A 128 -7.86 -16.77 0.22
CA HIS A 128 -6.44 -17.03 0.03
C HIS A 128 -5.55 -16.22 1.00
N ILE A 129 -5.99 -15.02 1.43
CA ILE A 129 -5.33 -14.27 2.50
C ILE A 129 -5.31 -15.09 3.80
N GLU A 130 -6.45 -15.67 4.19
CA GLU A 130 -6.55 -16.54 5.36
C GLU A 130 -5.70 -17.81 5.22
N GLU A 131 -5.86 -18.53 4.11
CA GLU A 131 -5.14 -19.80 3.84
C GLU A 131 -3.63 -19.65 3.82
N LEU A 132 -3.11 -18.51 3.34
CA LEU A 132 -1.68 -18.21 3.29
C LEU A 132 -1.15 -17.58 4.59
N GLY A 133 -2.03 -17.36 5.57
CA GLY A 133 -1.69 -16.75 6.83
C GLY A 133 -1.26 -15.29 6.71
N LEU A 134 -1.71 -14.55 5.70
CA LEU A 134 -1.49 -13.10 5.63
C LEU A 134 -2.31 -12.40 6.73
N ASP A 135 -1.94 -11.17 7.05
CA ASP A 135 -2.53 -10.43 8.17
C ASP A 135 -3.71 -9.55 7.70
N GLY A 136 -3.91 -9.43 6.39
CA GLY A 136 -5.03 -8.69 5.81
C GLY A 136 -4.91 -8.47 4.31
N GLY A 137 -5.94 -7.84 3.76
CA GLY A 137 -6.05 -7.44 2.36
C GLY A 137 -6.16 -5.93 2.20
N LYS A 138 -5.54 -5.37 1.16
CA LYS A 138 -5.65 -3.95 0.83
C LYS A 138 -6.38 -3.78 -0.50
N ALA A 139 -7.43 -2.96 -0.50
CA ALA A 139 -8.12 -2.53 -1.71
C ALA A 139 -7.92 -1.03 -1.98
N LEU A 140 -7.64 -0.69 -3.24
CA LEU A 140 -7.68 0.67 -3.76
C LEU A 140 -9.14 0.99 -4.12
N LEU A 141 -9.66 2.10 -3.61
CA LEU A 141 -11.01 2.58 -3.88
C LEU A 141 -10.94 3.96 -4.51
N ARG A 142 -10.80 4.01 -5.84
CA ARG A 142 -10.81 5.26 -6.58
C ARG A 142 -12.25 5.62 -6.95
N ILE A 143 -12.72 6.77 -6.51
CA ILE A 143 -14.08 7.23 -6.76
C ILE A 143 -14.04 8.48 -7.64
N ALA A 144 -14.61 8.38 -8.84
CA ALA A 144 -14.86 9.49 -9.74
C ALA A 144 -16.37 9.62 -9.98
N LEU A 145 -16.95 10.77 -9.60
CA LEU A 145 -18.39 11.00 -9.71
C LEU A 145 -18.88 11.01 -11.17
N ASN A 146 -17.98 11.17 -12.11
CA ASN A 146 -18.24 11.19 -13.55
C ASN A 146 -17.81 9.89 -14.27
N ASP A 147 -17.59 8.79 -13.52
CA ASP A 147 -17.25 7.49 -14.11
C ASP A 147 -18.02 6.33 -13.46
N ALA A 148 -18.73 5.56 -14.29
CA ALA A 148 -19.55 4.43 -13.84
C ALA A 148 -18.71 3.25 -13.28
N GLY A 149 -17.41 3.15 -13.60
CA GLY A 149 -16.51 2.16 -13.04
C GLY A 149 -16.39 2.25 -11.52
N SER A 150 -16.55 3.45 -10.95
CA SER A 150 -16.54 3.69 -9.52
C SER A 150 -17.59 2.87 -8.75
N ALA A 151 -18.80 2.71 -9.30
CA ALA A 151 -19.87 1.94 -8.65
C ALA A 151 -19.48 0.46 -8.48
N ARG A 152 -18.86 -0.15 -9.50
CA ARG A 152 -18.41 -1.54 -9.45
C ARG A 152 -17.25 -1.72 -8.47
N THR A 153 -16.34 -0.75 -8.40
CA THR A 153 -15.24 -0.76 -7.43
C THR A 153 -15.77 -0.65 -5.99
N ILE A 154 -16.78 0.20 -5.75
CA ILE A 154 -17.43 0.32 -4.43
C ILE A 154 -18.06 -1.02 -4.02
N GLU A 155 -18.83 -1.65 -4.92
CA GLU A 155 -19.46 -2.95 -4.67
C GLU A 155 -18.42 -4.04 -4.35
N ALA A 156 -17.38 -4.17 -5.18
CA ALA A 156 -16.32 -5.14 -4.98
C ALA A 156 -15.54 -4.92 -3.67
N CYS A 157 -15.28 -3.66 -3.30
CA CYS A 157 -14.64 -3.33 -2.02
C CYS A 157 -15.56 -3.64 -0.84
N ALA A 158 -16.87 -3.40 -0.93
CA ALA A 158 -17.83 -3.71 0.13
C ALA A 158 -17.90 -5.23 0.39
N GLN A 159 -17.92 -6.05 -0.67
CA GLN A 159 -17.87 -7.49 -0.57
C GLN A 159 -16.57 -7.95 0.12
N LEU A 160 -15.42 -7.46 -0.32
CA LEU A 160 -14.13 -7.78 0.28
C LEU A 160 -14.05 -7.41 1.76
N VAL A 161 -14.57 -6.21 2.14
CA VAL A 161 -14.62 -5.78 3.55
C VAL A 161 -15.41 -6.77 4.38
N THR A 162 -16.59 -7.18 3.92
CA THR A 162 -17.42 -8.20 4.60
C THR A 162 -16.64 -9.50 4.77
N GLU A 163 -16.06 -10.03 3.69
CA GLU A 163 -15.35 -11.31 3.70
C GLU A 163 -14.09 -11.31 4.61
N LEU A 164 -13.35 -10.19 4.66
CA LEU A 164 -12.18 -10.05 5.54
C LEU A 164 -12.60 -9.89 7.01
N ASN A 165 -13.65 -9.09 7.29
CA ASN A 165 -14.16 -8.94 8.64
C ASN A 165 -14.68 -10.26 9.22
N ASP A 166 -15.40 -11.07 8.43
CA ASP A 166 -15.87 -12.40 8.84
C ASP A 166 -14.72 -13.34 9.23
N ARG A 167 -13.53 -13.14 8.63
CA ARG A 167 -12.31 -13.91 8.92
C ARG A 167 -11.41 -13.26 9.96
N LYS A 168 -11.81 -12.13 10.55
CA LYS A 168 -11.01 -11.34 11.51
C LYS A 168 -9.66 -10.91 10.94
N LEU A 169 -9.63 -10.57 9.66
CA LEU A 169 -8.46 -10.11 8.91
C LEU A 169 -8.58 -8.62 8.61
N MET A 170 -7.47 -7.89 8.62
CA MET A 170 -7.47 -6.47 8.32
C MET A 170 -7.99 -6.23 6.89
N ALA A 171 -9.02 -5.39 6.77
CA ALA A 171 -9.50 -4.82 5.51
C ALA A 171 -8.95 -3.38 5.40
N LEU A 172 -7.82 -3.20 4.71
CA LEU A 172 -7.19 -1.90 4.52
C LEU A 172 -7.72 -1.24 3.24
N ILE A 173 -8.59 -0.26 3.38
CA ILE A 173 -9.23 0.44 2.26
C ILE A 173 -8.51 1.76 2.00
N GLU A 174 -8.17 2.02 0.73
CA GLU A 174 -7.51 3.25 0.28
C GLU A 174 -8.47 4.07 -0.59
N PRO A 175 -9.39 4.87 0.04
CA PRO A 175 -10.33 5.70 -0.69
C PRO A 175 -9.62 6.96 -1.21
N LEU A 176 -9.76 7.22 -2.51
CA LEU A 176 -9.15 8.38 -3.17
C LEU A 176 -10.16 9.03 -4.13
N PRO A 177 -10.32 10.37 -4.09
CA PRO A 177 -11.16 11.08 -5.03
C PRO A 177 -10.46 11.22 -6.38
N TYR A 178 -11.15 10.83 -7.44
CA TYR A 178 -10.66 10.92 -8.82
C TYR A 178 -11.65 11.68 -9.70
N HIS A 179 -11.16 12.11 -10.85
CA HIS A 179 -11.94 12.69 -11.94
C HIS A 179 -11.47 12.14 -13.27
N VAL A 180 -12.39 11.84 -14.17
CA VAL A 180 -12.06 11.45 -15.53
C VAL A 180 -12.12 12.67 -16.42
N VAL A 181 -11.01 13.05 -17.02
CA VAL A 181 -10.90 14.04 -18.08
C VAL A 181 -10.86 13.35 -19.43
N VAL A 182 -11.49 13.97 -20.41
CA VAL A 182 -11.44 13.51 -21.80
C VAL A 182 -10.60 14.52 -22.58
N ASP A 183 -9.55 14.06 -23.23
CA ASP A 183 -8.71 14.94 -24.06
C ASP A 183 -9.36 15.29 -25.40
N ALA A 184 -8.70 16.15 -26.17
CA ALA A 184 -9.21 16.61 -27.46
C ALA A 184 -9.37 15.48 -28.51
N MET A 185 -8.74 14.33 -28.29
CA MET A 185 -8.85 13.15 -29.16
C MET A 185 -9.84 12.11 -28.64
N GLY A 186 -10.55 12.41 -27.52
CA GLY A 186 -11.55 11.53 -26.91
C GLY A 186 -10.96 10.49 -25.97
N ALA A 187 -9.67 10.49 -25.68
CA ALA A 187 -9.05 9.57 -24.75
C ALA A 187 -9.37 9.97 -23.30
N LYS A 188 -9.79 8.98 -22.50
CA LYS A 188 -10.08 9.17 -21.08
C LYS A 188 -8.80 9.08 -20.26
N LYS A 189 -8.66 9.95 -19.27
CA LYS A 189 -7.55 9.94 -18.31
C LYS A 189 -8.06 10.16 -16.90
N ALA A 190 -7.74 9.24 -16.01
CA ALA A 190 -8.05 9.35 -14.59
C ALA A 190 -7.04 10.28 -13.89
N GLN A 191 -7.53 11.24 -13.13
CA GLN A 191 -6.70 12.17 -12.37
C GLN A 191 -7.12 12.16 -10.90
N LEU A 192 -6.14 12.09 -9.99
CA LEU A 192 -6.34 12.28 -8.57
C LEU A 192 -6.71 13.74 -8.30
N LEU A 193 -7.83 13.97 -7.63
CA LEU A 193 -8.24 15.29 -7.16
C LEU A 193 -7.72 15.55 -5.76
N LYS A 194 -6.98 16.66 -5.58
CA LYS A 194 -6.56 17.15 -4.27
C LYS A 194 -7.61 18.13 -3.73
N ASP A 195 -8.81 17.62 -3.48
CA ASP A 195 -9.96 18.36 -2.95
C ASP A 195 -10.34 17.80 -1.59
N GLU A 196 -10.34 18.64 -0.54
CA GLU A 196 -10.59 18.23 0.83
C GLU A 196 -12.03 17.76 1.04
N ASN A 197 -13.02 18.40 0.43
CA ASN A 197 -14.43 18.02 0.58
C ASN A 197 -14.70 16.65 -0.06
N LEU A 198 -14.14 16.42 -1.24
CA LEU A 198 -14.22 15.11 -1.89
C LEU A 198 -13.46 14.04 -1.12
N LEU A 199 -12.31 14.36 -0.52
CA LEU A 199 -11.59 13.42 0.32
C LEU A 199 -12.41 13.03 1.56
N LEU A 200 -13.06 13.99 2.22
CA LEU A 200 -13.98 13.70 3.32
C LEU A 200 -15.11 12.78 2.87
N ALA A 201 -15.73 13.08 1.73
CA ALA A 201 -16.82 12.27 1.19
C ALA A 201 -16.37 10.84 0.88
N VAL A 202 -15.24 10.64 0.18
CA VAL A 202 -14.76 9.29 -0.13
C VAL A 202 -14.23 8.55 1.10
N THR A 203 -13.73 9.27 2.12
CA THR A 203 -13.37 8.70 3.42
C THR A 203 -14.59 8.14 4.13
N ALA A 204 -15.70 8.89 4.15
CA ALA A 204 -16.97 8.45 4.72
C ALA A 204 -17.54 7.23 3.96
N VAL A 205 -17.49 7.24 2.62
CA VAL A 205 -17.88 6.09 1.79
C VAL A 205 -17.01 4.86 2.14
N GLY A 206 -15.68 5.02 2.18
CA GLY A 206 -14.76 3.93 2.53
C GLY A 206 -14.99 3.37 3.92
N SER A 207 -15.40 4.22 4.88
CA SER A 207 -15.71 3.81 6.25
C SER A 207 -17.01 3.00 6.37
N GLY A 208 -17.97 3.25 5.48
CA GLY A 208 -19.30 2.63 5.51
C GLY A 208 -19.43 1.34 4.69
N LEU A 209 -18.33 0.80 4.15
CA LEU A 209 -18.36 -0.40 3.32
C LEU A 209 -18.56 -1.68 4.14
N GLY A 210 -19.24 -2.65 3.52
CA GLY A 210 -19.44 -3.99 4.06
C GLY A 210 -20.46 -4.06 5.20
N SER A 211 -20.63 -5.26 5.74
CA SER A 211 -21.59 -5.57 6.83
C SER A 211 -21.00 -5.41 8.24
N SER A 212 -19.68 -5.21 8.35
CA SER A 212 -18.96 -5.02 9.60
C SER A 212 -17.71 -4.18 9.36
N SER A 213 -17.31 -3.38 10.34
CA SER A 213 -16.10 -2.54 10.28
C SER A 213 -15.08 -2.85 11.37
N GLY A 214 -15.27 -3.92 12.16
CA GLY A 214 -14.42 -4.24 13.31
C GLY A 214 -12.94 -4.48 12.94
N TYR A 215 -12.66 -4.90 11.71
CA TYR A 215 -11.32 -5.13 11.18
C TYR A 215 -11.00 -4.20 10.00
N THR A 216 -11.79 -3.16 9.78
CA THR A 216 -11.58 -2.21 8.68
C THR A 216 -10.67 -1.08 9.11
N TRP A 217 -9.67 -0.79 8.28
CA TRP A 217 -8.69 0.28 8.43
C TRP A 217 -8.69 1.14 7.17
N LEU A 218 -8.34 2.41 7.31
CA LEU A 218 -8.21 3.32 6.16
C LEU A 218 -6.75 3.66 5.89
N LYS A 219 -6.40 3.71 4.60
CA LYS A 219 -5.13 4.22 4.12
C LYS A 219 -5.39 5.55 3.41
N LEU A 220 -5.02 6.67 4.03
CA LEU A 220 -5.40 8.01 3.61
C LEU A 220 -4.17 8.89 3.28
N PRO A 221 -4.30 9.85 2.33
CA PRO A 221 -3.19 10.73 1.97
C PRO A 221 -2.91 11.78 3.06
N ALA A 222 -1.62 12.12 3.22
CA ALA A 222 -1.16 13.15 4.14
C ALA A 222 -1.09 14.57 3.50
N TRP A 223 -1.60 14.75 2.28
CA TRP A 223 -1.53 16.03 1.56
C TRP A 223 -2.68 17.00 1.86
N SER A 224 -3.68 16.58 2.63
CA SER A 224 -4.84 17.37 3.02
C SER A 224 -4.77 17.79 4.49
N ASN A 225 -5.78 18.48 4.98
CA ASN A 225 -5.95 18.78 6.39
C ASN A 225 -6.21 17.48 7.18
N VAL A 226 -5.14 16.84 7.65
CA VAL A 226 -5.20 15.54 8.33
C VAL A 226 -6.10 15.56 9.57
N PRO A 227 -6.12 16.60 10.43
CA PRO A 227 -7.07 16.68 11.53
C PRO A 227 -8.53 16.63 11.10
N LEU A 228 -8.90 17.37 10.05
CA LEU A 228 -10.25 17.36 9.51
C LEU A 228 -10.62 15.99 8.92
N MET A 229 -9.72 15.40 8.15
CA MET A 229 -9.89 14.06 7.59
C MET A 229 -10.07 13.00 8.67
N ALA A 230 -9.31 13.06 9.76
CA ALA A 230 -9.42 12.15 10.87
C ALA A 230 -10.76 12.25 11.61
N GLN A 231 -11.46 13.39 11.52
CA GLN A 231 -12.81 13.56 12.09
C GLN A 231 -13.89 12.85 11.26
N ALA A 232 -13.64 12.54 9.98
CA ALA A 232 -14.62 11.90 9.11
C ALA A 232 -14.85 10.42 9.42
N THR A 233 -14.04 9.80 10.28
CA THR A 233 -14.14 8.38 10.61
C THR A 233 -13.69 8.07 12.02
N THR A 234 -14.16 6.97 12.59
CA THR A 234 -13.64 6.39 13.84
C THR A 234 -12.74 5.18 13.58
N LEU A 235 -12.55 4.81 12.32
CA LEU A 235 -11.69 3.68 11.94
C LEU A 235 -10.22 4.03 12.13
N PRO A 236 -9.36 3.04 12.39
CA PRO A 236 -7.91 3.24 12.41
C PRO A 236 -7.38 3.74 11.06
N ILE A 237 -6.47 4.71 11.09
CA ILE A 237 -5.91 5.34 9.89
C ILE A 237 -4.41 5.08 9.82
N LEU A 238 -3.95 4.65 8.63
CA LEU A 238 -2.56 4.66 8.20
C LEU A 238 -2.39 5.71 7.10
N LEU A 239 -1.41 6.61 7.23
CA LEU A 239 -1.14 7.59 6.18
C LEU A 239 -0.31 6.99 5.05
N LEU A 240 -0.62 7.38 3.83
CA LEU A 240 0.19 7.08 2.65
C LEU A 240 1.17 8.22 2.34
N GLY A 241 2.30 7.89 1.69
CA GLY A 241 3.35 8.84 1.36
C GLY A 241 3.10 9.68 0.09
N GLY A 242 2.17 9.26 -0.76
CA GLY A 242 1.91 9.95 -2.03
C GLY A 242 3.02 9.81 -3.07
N GLU A 243 3.09 10.80 -3.98
CA GLU A 243 4.13 10.89 -5.00
C GLU A 243 5.41 11.53 -4.45
N VAL A 244 6.55 11.21 -5.06
CA VAL A 244 7.88 11.75 -4.68
C VAL A 244 8.06 13.12 -5.32
N ILE A 245 7.46 14.14 -4.75
CA ILE A 245 7.51 15.54 -5.22
C ILE A 245 8.27 16.47 -4.27
N THR A 246 8.42 16.07 -3.01
CA THR A 246 9.09 16.84 -1.96
C THR A 246 10.37 16.17 -1.50
N SER A 247 11.17 16.86 -0.69
CA SER A 247 12.32 16.26 -0.02
C SER A 247 11.89 15.19 1.00
N LEU A 248 12.81 14.33 1.40
CA LEU A 248 12.56 13.38 2.47
C LEU A 248 12.26 14.11 3.79
N GLU A 249 12.98 15.18 4.06
CA GLU A 249 12.84 16.03 5.27
C GLU A 249 11.45 16.64 5.38
N ASP A 250 10.92 17.24 4.30
CA ASP A 250 9.56 17.79 4.26
C ASP A 250 8.51 16.69 4.49
N SER A 251 8.75 15.52 3.92
CA SER A 251 7.85 14.35 4.10
C SER A 251 7.85 13.86 5.55
N LEU A 252 9.03 13.78 6.18
CA LEU A 252 9.17 13.36 7.57
C LEU A 252 8.50 14.35 8.54
N GLU A 253 8.64 15.66 8.29
CA GLU A 253 7.97 16.70 9.07
C GLU A 253 6.44 16.58 8.95
N LEU A 254 5.92 16.46 7.73
CA LEU A 254 4.49 16.26 7.48
C LEU A 254 3.94 15.03 8.20
N TRP A 255 4.61 13.89 8.09
CA TRP A 255 4.16 12.65 8.73
C TRP A 255 4.26 12.74 10.25
N SER A 256 5.34 13.32 10.78
CA SER A 256 5.52 13.53 12.24
C SER A 256 4.39 14.37 12.81
N ASN A 257 4.09 15.52 12.18
CA ASN A 257 3.02 16.40 12.62
C ASN A 257 1.65 15.72 12.54
N SER A 258 1.42 14.92 11.49
CA SER A 258 0.16 14.20 11.29
C SER A 258 -0.06 13.04 12.26
N LEU A 259 1.00 12.33 12.65
CA LEU A 259 0.92 11.20 13.57
C LEU A 259 0.60 11.60 15.01
N HIS A 260 0.91 12.85 15.41
CA HIS A 260 0.81 13.32 16.78
C HIS A 260 -0.36 14.29 17.00
N ILE A 261 -1.46 14.13 16.26
CA ILE A 261 -2.69 14.91 16.48
C ILE A 261 -3.26 14.54 17.87
N PRO A 262 -3.40 15.49 18.82
CA PRO A 262 -3.71 15.15 20.21
C PRO A 262 -5.03 14.42 20.44
N GLU A 263 -6.06 14.75 19.67
CA GLU A 263 -7.41 14.25 19.89
C GLU A 263 -7.71 12.96 19.14
N ARG A 264 -6.91 12.60 18.13
CA ARG A 264 -7.07 11.42 17.30
C ARG A 264 -5.72 10.91 16.78
N PRO A 265 -4.97 10.16 17.57
CA PRO A 265 -3.70 9.61 17.12
C PRO A 265 -3.92 8.64 15.97
N LEU A 266 -3.19 8.87 14.87
CA LEU A 266 -3.18 7.95 13.74
C LEU A 266 -2.33 6.72 14.08
N GLN A 267 -2.72 5.56 13.56
CA GLN A 267 -2.06 4.29 13.90
C GLN A 267 -0.75 4.09 13.15
N GLY A 268 -0.43 4.89 12.14
CA GLY A 268 0.87 4.78 11.50
C GLY A 268 0.93 5.14 10.02
N LEU A 269 1.85 4.47 9.31
CA LEU A 269 2.23 4.79 7.94
C LEU A 269 2.22 3.56 7.04
N VAL A 270 1.78 3.74 5.79
CA VAL A 270 1.96 2.76 4.69
C VAL A 270 2.56 3.50 3.51
N ILE A 271 3.88 3.45 3.35
CA ILE A 271 4.61 4.30 2.41
C ILE A 271 5.34 3.44 1.38
N GLY A 272 5.24 3.82 0.12
CA GLY A 272 5.86 3.10 -0.99
C GLY A 272 7.01 3.87 -1.62
N ARG A 273 6.71 4.52 -2.75
CA ARG A 273 7.70 5.14 -3.65
C ARG A 273 8.62 6.14 -2.96
N SER A 274 8.11 6.98 -2.09
CA SER A 274 8.90 8.00 -1.39
C SER A 274 9.95 7.44 -0.43
N LEU A 275 9.83 6.20 0.02
CA LEU A 275 10.84 5.52 0.84
C LEU A 275 11.71 4.55 0.04
N LEU A 276 11.11 3.82 -0.93
CA LEU A 276 11.86 2.88 -1.76
C LEU A 276 12.74 3.60 -2.80
N TYR A 277 12.36 4.81 -3.20
CA TYR A 277 13.06 5.65 -4.17
C TYR A 277 13.08 7.10 -3.65
N PRO A 278 13.73 7.37 -2.51
CA PRO A 278 13.77 8.71 -1.94
C PRO A 278 14.43 9.68 -2.91
N ARG A 279 13.95 10.93 -2.93
CA ARG A 279 14.57 11.96 -3.75
C ARG A 279 15.94 12.31 -3.17
N VAL A 280 16.97 12.29 -4.02
CA VAL A 280 18.33 12.68 -3.70
C VAL A 280 18.80 13.75 -4.69
N GLU A 281 19.69 14.63 -4.25
CA GLU A 281 20.29 15.61 -5.15
C GLU A 281 21.21 14.91 -6.17
N GLY A 282 21.07 15.29 -7.44
CA GLY A 282 21.99 14.88 -8.49
C GLY A 282 21.77 13.51 -9.12
N GLY A 283 20.66 12.78 -8.80
CA GLY A 283 20.45 11.52 -9.50
C GLY A 283 19.45 10.54 -8.91
N LYS A 284 19.69 9.26 -9.14
CA LYS A 284 18.86 8.16 -8.63
C LYS A 284 19.34 7.74 -7.22
N SER A 285 18.39 7.52 -6.32
CA SER A 285 18.71 7.01 -5.00
C SER A 285 19.32 5.61 -5.04
N SER A 286 20.30 5.39 -4.18
CA SER A 286 20.91 4.08 -3.92
C SER A 286 20.10 3.25 -2.90
N VAL A 287 20.47 2.00 -2.72
CA VAL A 287 19.92 1.13 -1.66
C VAL A 287 20.26 1.68 -0.26
N ALA A 288 21.41 2.33 -0.09
CA ALA A 288 21.79 2.97 1.18
C ALA A 288 20.86 4.15 1.52
N ASP A 289 20.43 4.94 0.53
CA ASP A 289 19.47 6.04 0.75
C ASP A 289 18.12 5.51 1.21
N VAL A 290 17.70 4.34 0.72
CA VAL A 290 16.49 3.65 1.18
C VAL A 290 16.58 3.31 2.67
N GLU A 291 17.70 2.72 3.09
CA GLU A 291 17.91 2.37 4.50
C GLU A 291 17.85 3.60 5.40
N ILE A 292 18.51 4.69 5.00
CA ILE A 292 18.49 5.96 5.72
C ILE A 292 17.06 6.51 5.83
N ALA A 293 16.33 6.55 4.72
CA ALA A 293 14.97 7.07 4.67
C ALA A 293 14.03 6.27 5.60
N ILE A 294 14.11 4.94 5.56
CA ILE A 294 13.25 4.08 6.39
C ILE A 294 13.62 4.17 7.87
N LYS A 295 14.91 4.22 8.21
CA LYS A 295 15.37 4.43 9.61
C LYS A 295 14.88 5.77 10.17
N LYS A 296 15.00 6.86 9.42
CA LYS A 296 14.48 8.19 9.82
C LYS A 296 12.96 8.14 10.04
N THR A 297 12.23 7.47 9.13
CA THR A 297 10.77 7.31 9.26
C THR A 297 10.39 6.46 10.48
N ALA A 298 11.10 5.36 10.73
CA ALA A 298 10.90 4.56 11.92
C ALA A 298 11.13 5.36 13.21
N ALA A 299 12.12 6.27 13.22
CA ALA A 299 12.42 7.10 14.36
C ALA A 299 11.30 8.09 14.70
N ILE A 300 10.62 8.71 13.72
CA ILE A 300 9.46 9.57 13.96
C ILE A 300 8.21 8.79 14.38
N MET A 301 8.09 7.54 13.96
CA MET A 301 6.99 6.65 14.34
C MET A 301 7.02 6.26 15.82
N ARG A 302 8.21 6.16 16.41
CA ARG A 302 8.44 5.63 17.76
C ARG A 302 8.66 6.71 18.82
N ARG A 303 8.46 7.99 18.47
CA ARG A 303 8.43 9.12 19.40
C ARG A 303 7.05 9.24 20.02
#